data_829c9f150fe1f0cc03dd99b8474bb66d
#
_entry.id   829c9f150fe1f0cc03dd99b8474bb66d
#
_cell.length_a   1.000
_cell.length_b   1.000
_cell.length_c   1.000
_cell.angle_alpha   90.00
_cell.angle_beta   90.00
_cell.angle_gamma   90.00
#
_symmetry.space_group_name_H-M   'P 1'
#
loop_
_entity.id
_entity.type
_entity.pdbx_description
1 polymer ?
#
loop_
_entity_poly.entity_id
_entity_poly.type
_entity_poly.pdbx_seq_one_letter_code
_entity_poly.pdbx_strand_id
1 'polypeptide(L)'
;MLDQAIQESLDSKRYFSDPYPLFAQLRSTAPVLRSEVIGGWILTRYADVESVLKDSETFSSKGRVTHLLNQLGDEVQPRLQLLHFHFARGLAHSDAPEHRRLRGILAHAFTPRMIEGLRERIKEVAEETVSKLEERSDLIAELLTPLPAQIVGELLGSSREDIPHLIRWAHAINGLYEKGGRISEEKALFAEAMLGQMREFVGKLVAARKELQKRGLLTGEEDVISALVAQGDEGLTEDELLSTAVTLFVAGHETTTHLLGNGWFALLQRPEIIDQARHRPELIANLVEEMARFDGSVPRSWRIAKRDTEISGAQIKAGEIGRAHV
;
A
#
# COMPACT_ATOMS: atom_id res chain seq x y z
N MET A 1 -22.68 -17.81 -14.22
CA MET A 1 -22.70 -16.59 -15.08
C MET A 1 -21.77 -15.50 -14.56
N LEU A 2 -21.95 -14.97 -13.32
CA LEU A 2 -21.09 -13.86 -12.84
C LEU A 2 -19.63 -14.31 -12.58
N ASP A 3 -19.40 -15.46 -11.96
CA ASP A 3 -18.05 -16.01 -11.81
C ASP A 3 -17.35 -16.27 -13.16
N GLN A 4 -18.11 -16.69 -14.18
CA GLN A 4 -17.58 -16.82 -15.53
C GLN A 4 -17.15 -15.45 -16.10
N ALA A 5 -17.96 -14.40 -15.93
CA ALA A 5 -17.60 -13.04 -16.35
C ALA A 5 -16.36 -12.51 -15.62
N ILE A 6 -16.23 -12.82 -14.33
CA ILE A 6 -15.04 -12.47 -13.54
C ILE A 6 -13.82 -13.22 -14.10
N GLN A 7 -13.94 -14.53 -14.36
CA GLN A 7 -12.84 -15.34 -14.91
C GLN A 7 -12.41 -14.83 -16.30
N GLU A 8 -13.35 -14.58 -17.20
CA GLU A 8 -13.08 -14.04 -18.53
C GLU A 8 -12.40 -12.66 -18.46
N SER A 9 -12.82 -11.80 -17.51
CA SER A 9 -12.21 -10.51 -17.29
C SER A 9 -10.76 -10.63 -16.80
N LEU A 10 -10.48 -11.58 -15.89
CA LEU A 10 -9.12 -11.88 -15.41
C LEU A 10 -8.23 -12.43 -16.54
N ASP A 11 -8.73 -13.36 -17.33
CA ASP A 11 -7.98 -14.00 -18.41
C ASP A 11 -7.66 -13.05 -19.56
N SER A 12 -8.60 -12.17 -19.90
CA SER A 12 -8.41 -11.12 -20.92
C SER A 12 -7.62 -9.92 -20.40
N LYS A 13 -7.21 -9.89 -19.12
CA LYS A 13 -6.58 -8.77 -18.42
C LYS A 13 -7.49 -7.52 -18.28
N ARG A 14 -8.72 -7.53 -18.73
CA ARG A 14 -9.68 -6.40 -18.58
C ARG A 14 -9.94 -6.07 -17.13
N TYR A 15 -9.89 -7.04 -16.24
CA TYR A 15 -9.99 -6.83 -14.79
C TYR A 15 -8.99 -5.80 -14.24
N PHE A 16 -7.87 -5.60 -14.92
CA PHE A 16 -6.82 -4.64 -14.52
C PHE A 16 -6.81 -3.38 -15.40
N SER A 17 -7.12 -3.50 -16.69
CA SER A 17 -7.04 -2.38 -17.63
C SER A 17 -8.33 -1.56 -17.73
N ASP A 18 -9.50 -2.20 -17.55
CA ASP A 18 -10.82 -1.57 -17.58
C ASP A 18 -11.82 -2.42 -16.77
N PRO A 19 -11.79 -2.36 -15.44
CA PRO A 19 -12.67 -3.14 -14.57
C PRO A 19 -14.10 -2.59 -14.51
N TYR A 20 -14.34 -1.37 -14.93
CA TYR A 20 -15.58 -0.62 -14.69
C TYR A 20 -16.82 -1.27 -15.28
N PRO A 21 -16.82 -1.84 -16.52
CA PRO A 21 -17.99 -2.55 -17.06
C PRO A 21 -18.38 -3.77 -16.20
N LEU A 22 -17.40 -4.55 -15.74
CA LEU A 22 -17.64 -5.68 -14.85
C LEU A 22 -18.22 -5.20 -13.51
N PHE A 23 -17.64 -4.18 -12.90
CA PHE A 23 -18.15 -3.66 -11.62
C PHE A 23 -19.53 -3.03 -11.76
N ALA A 24 -19.86 -2.40 -12.89
CA ALA A 24 -21.22 -1.92 -13.17
C ALA A 24 -22.23 -3.07 -13.24
N GLN A 25 -21.87 -4.17 -13.92
CA GLN A 25 -22.69 -5.37 -13.97
C GLN A 25 -22.87 -5.99 -12.58
N LEU A 26 -21.80 -6.13 -11.78
CA LEU A 26 -21.90 -6.66 -10.42
C LEU A 26 -22.78 -5.78 -9.54
N ARG A 27 -22.62 -4.45 -9.58
CA ARG A 27 -23.45 -3.52 -8.79
C ARG A 27 -24.95 -3.63 -9.11
N SER A 28 -25.29 -3.86 -10.36
CA SER A 28 -26.68 -3.92 -10.79
C SER A 28 -27.33 -5.28 -10.53
N THR A 29 -26.57 -6.37 -10.56
CA THR A 29 -27.12 -7.74 -10.53
C THR A 29 -26.88 -8.46 -9.19
N ALA A 30 -25.70 -8.31 -8.60
CA ALA A 30 -25.31 -8.95 -7.35
C ALA A 30 -24.25 -8.11 -6.63
N PRO A 31 -24.62 -6.99 -6.00
CA PRO A 31 -23.68 -6.04 -5.40
C PRO A 31 -22.86 -6.62 -4.25
N VAL A 32 -23.37 -7.67 -3.61
CA VAL A 32 -22.68 -8.53 -2.64
C VAL A 32 -22.69 -9.93 -3.22
N LEU A 33 -21.57 -10.40 -3.71
CA LEU A 33 -21.42 -11.67 -4.42
C LEU A 33 -20.41 -12.58 -3.72
N ARG A 34 -20.78 -13.84 -3.45
CA ARG A 34 -19.82 -14.90 -3.11
C ARG A 34 -19.23 -15.43 -4.41
N SER A 35 -17.93 -15.22 -4.61
CA SER A 35 -17.23 -15.64 -5.82
C SER A 35 -16.24 -16.76 -5.51
N GLU A 36 -16.36 -17.88 -6.19
CA GLU A 36 -15.42 -19.01 -6.12
C GLU A 36 -14.10 -18.67 -6.85
N VAL A 37 -14.18 -17.89 -7.93
CA VAL A 37 -13.01 -17.45 -8.69
C VAL A 37 -12.07 -16.59 -7.83
N ILE A 38 -12.69 -15.70 -7.03
CA ILE A 38 -11.96 -14.79 -6.12
C ILE A 38 -11.65 -15.48 -4.79
N GLY A 39 -12.36 -16.56 -4.46
CA GLY A 39 -12.24 -17.26 -3.17
C GLY A 39 -12.78 -16.44 -1.99
N GLY A 40 -13.84 -15.65 -2.19
CA GLY A 40 -14.40 -14.80 -1.15
C GLY A 40 -15.57 -13.94 -1.63
N TRP A 41 -16.01 -13.04 -0.76
CA TRP A 41 -17.07 -12.09 -1.06
C TRP A 41 -16.55 -10.89 -1.86
N ILE A 42 -17.36 -10.35 -2.76
CA ILE A 42 -17.10 -9.12 -3.52
C ILE A 42 -18.21 -8.13 -3.18
N LEU A 43 -17.84 -6.94 -2.76
CA LEU A 43 -18.74 -5.82 -2.49
C LEU A 43 -18.44 -4.71 -3.49
N THR A 44 -19.48 -4.18 -4.14
CA THR A 44 -19.34 -3.17 -5.20
C THR A 44 -20.18 -1.92 -5.02
N ARG A 45 -21.13 -1.88 -4.07
CA ARG A 45 -21.88 -0.66 -3.74
C ARG A 45 -21.10 0.17 -2.73
N TYR A 46 -21.03 1.48 -2.96
CA TYR A 46 -20.35 2.42 -2.06
C TYR A 46 -20.82 2.27 -0.60
N ALA A 47 -22.11 2.25 -0.33
CA ALA A 47 -22.64 2.15 1.02
C ALA A 47 -22.21 0.84 1.74
N ASP A 48 -22.21 -0.30 1.02
CA ASP A 48 -21.77 -1.57 1.59
C ASP A 48 -20.26 -1.56 1.88
N VAL A 49 -19.47 -1.02 0.94
CA VAL A 49 -18.02 -0.88 1.09
C VAL A 49 -17.69 0.05 2.26
N GLU A 50 -18.32 1.22 2.32
CA GLU A 50 -18.09 2.19 3.38
C GLU A 50 -18.45 1.61 4.75
N SER A 51 -19.60 0.94 4.87
CA SER A 51 -20.04 0.31 6.13
C SER A 51 -19.03 -0.71 6.62
N VAL A 52 -18.55 -1.60 5.75
CA VAL A 52 -17.55 -2.62 6.08
C VAL A 52 -16.19 -2.02 6.46
N LEU A 53 -15.75 -0.97 5.77
CA LEU A 53 -14.47 -0.34 6.07
C LEU A 53 -14.48 0.44 7.38
N LYS A 54 -15.63 0.98 7.78
CA LYS A 54 -15.80 1.74 9.04
C LYS A 54 -16.10 0.85 10.25
N ASP A 55 -16.69 -0.33 10.07
CA ASP A 55 -17.04 -1.25 11.15
C ASP A 55 -15.87 -2.16 11.53
N SER A 56 -14.96 -1.63 12.33
CA SER A 56 -13.82 -2.39 12.87
C SER A 56 -14.19 -3.39 13.97
N GLU A 57 -15.41 -3.36 14.50
CA GLU A 57 -15.89 -4.33 15.49
C GLU A 57 -16.28 -5.65 14.82
N THR A 58 -16.91 -5.57 13.65
CA THR A 58 -17.35 -6.75 12.89
C THR A 58 -16.29 -7.22 11.90
N PHE A 59 -15.50 -6.31 11.34
CA PHE A 59 -14.57 -6.62 10.27
C PHE A 59 -13.12 -6.32 10.65
N SER A 60 -12.25 -7.31 10.42
CA SER A 60 -10.84 -7.28 10.76
C SER A 60 -9.95 -7.00 9.56
N SER A 61 -8.89 -6.21 9.77
CA SER A 61 -7.75 -6.10 8.87
C SER A 61 -6.68 -7.16 9.14
N LYS A 62 -6.73 -7.80 10.32
CA LYS A 62 -5.75 -8.78 10.77
C LYS A 62 -5.89 -10.10 10.02
N GLY A 63 -4.76 -10.73 9.73
CA GLY A 63 -4.72 -12.09 9.21
C GLY A 63 -5.04 -12.25 7.72
N ARG A 64 -5.38 -11.19 7.00
CA ARG A 64 -5.79 -11.29 5.58
C ARG A 64 -4.67 -11.78 4.65
N VAL A 65 -3.42 -11.40 4.85
CA VAL A 65 -2.28 -11.91 4.07
C VAL A 65 -1.91 -13.31 4.53
N THR A 66 -1.81 -13.52 5.83
CA THR A 66 -1.51 -14.84 6.40
C THR A 66 -2.57 -15.90 6.02
N HIS A 67 -3.85 -15.50 5.90
CA HIS A 67 -4.90 -16.37 5.38
C HIS A 67 -4.58 -16.90 3.96
N LEU A 68 -4.05 -16.04 3.09
CA LEU A 68 -3.67 -16.44 1.73
C LEU A 68 -2.39 -17.26 1.72
N LEU A 69 -1.40 -16.90 2.55
CA LEU A 69 -0.16 -17.68 2.70
C LEU A 69 -0.43 -19.09 3.21
N ASN A 70 -1.36 -19.25 4.15
CA ASN A 70 -1.77 -20.55 4.69
C ASN A 70 -2.46 -21.47 3.66
N GLN A 71 -2.84 -20.97 2.48
CA GLN A 71 -3.37 -21.80 1.40
C GLN A 71 -2.26 -22.46 0.55
N LEU A 72 -1.00 -22.07 0.75
CA LEU A 72 0.15 -22.72 0.15
C LEU A 72 0.45 -24.06 0.83
N GLY A 73 1.09 -24.97 0.10
CA GLY A 73 1.39 -26.31 0.59
C GLY A 73 2.23 -26.32 1.89
N ASP A 74 2.03 -27.36 2.70
CA ASP A 74 2.70 -27.51 4.00
C ASP A 74 4.23 -27.49 3.90
N GLU A 75 4.78 -27.94 2.78
CA GLU A 75 6.22 -27.99 2.54
C GLU A 75 6.87 -26.60 2.42
N VAL A 76 6.09 -25.59 1.98
CA VAL A 76 6.59 -24.21 1.82
C VAL A 76 6.44 -23.37 3.08
N GLN A 77 5.48 -23.71 3.96
CA GLN A 77 5.17 -22.93 5.16
C GLN A 77 6.39 -22.61 6.05
N PRO A 78 7.30 -23.57 6.34
CA PRO A 78 8.48 -23.29 7.15
C PRO A 78 9.44 -22.26 6.54
N ARG A 79 9.32 -22.00 5.24
CA ARG A 79 10.17 -21.08 4.47
C ARG A 79 9.56 -19.68 4.35
N LEU A 80 8.36 -19.43 4.89
CA LEU A 80 7.61 -18.17 4.80
C LEU A 80 7.44 -17.49 6.17
N GLN A 81 8.33 -17.81 7.12
CA GLN A 81 8.21 -17.35 8.51
C GLN A 81 8.29 -15.82 8.62
N LEU A 82 9.11 -15.18 7.82
CA LEU A 82 9.31 -13.73 7.88
C LEU A 82 8.11 -12.98 7.30
N LEU A 83 7.49 -13.48 6.21
CA LEU A 83 6.25 -12.94 5.69
C LEU A 83 5.12 -13.06 6.72
N HIS A 84 4.94 -14.24 7.32
CA HIS A 84 3.95 -14.43 8.38
C HIS A 84 4.17 -13.46 9.53
N PHE A 85 5.41 -13.35 9.97
CA PHE A 85 5.81 -12.45 11.05
C PHE A 85 5.52 -10.98 10.72
N HIS A 86 5.94 -10.53 9.54
CA HIS A 86 5.78 -9.15 9.08
C HIS A 86 4.30 -8.75 8.98
N PHE A 87 3.50 -9.59 8.31
CA PHE A 87 2.08 -9.32 8.10
C PHE A 87 1.20 -9.56 9.34
N ALA A 88 1.72 -10.20 10.38
CA ALA A 88 1.00 -10.33 11.65
C ALA A 88 1.16 -9.12 12.58
N ARG A 89 2.17 -8.25 12.37
CA ARG A 89 2.56 -7.19 13.32
C ARG A 89 2.55 -5.78 12.75
N GLY A 90 2.32 -5.61 11.45
CA GLY A 90 2.28 -4.29 10.81
C GLY A 90 1.02 -3.50 11.16
N LEU A 91 1.12 -2.15 11.19
CA LEU A 91 -0.02 -1.25 11.42
C LEU A 91 -1.22 -1.56 10.53
N ALA A 92 -0.99 -1.75 9.21
CA ALA A 92 -2.05 -2.03 8.23
C ALA A 92 -2.72 -3.41 8.40
N HIS A 93 -2.16 -4.27 9.25
CA HIS A 93 -2.58 -5.65 9.49
C HIS A 93 -2.97 -5.89 10.94
N SER A 94 -3.27 -4.83 11.68
CA SER A 94 -3.67 -4.86 13.08
C SER A 94 -5.08 -4.30 13.27
N ASP A 95 -5.75 -4.76 14.32
CA ASP A 95 -7.01 -4.22 14.81
C ASP A 95 -6.79 -3.49 16.15
N ALA A 96 -7.81 -2.79 16.64
CA ALA A 96 -7.78 -2.21 17.98
C ALA A 96 -7.70 -3.34 19.07
N PRO A 97 -6.99 -3.11 20.18
CA PRO A 97 -6.33 -1.86 20.61
C PRO A 97 -4.95 -1.62 19.96
N GLU A 98 -4.33 -2.67 19.40
CA GLU A 98 -2.98 -2.65 18.87
C GLU A 98 -2.78 -1.60 17.75
N HIS A 99 -3.72 -1.56 16.80
CA HIS A 99 -3.72 -0.55 15.74
C HIS A 99 -3.67 0.87 16.29
N ARG A 100 -4.46 1.15 17.37
CA ARG A 100 -4.48 2.49 17.98
C ARG A 100 -3.14 2.85 18.61
N ARG A 101 -2.50 1.88 19.29
CA ARG A 101 -1.17 2.05 19.88
C ARG A 101 -0.13 2.37 18.81
N LEU A 102 0.00 1.52 17.81
CA LEU A 102 0.96 1.70 16.70
C LEU A 102 0.73 3.02 15.96
N ARG A 103 -0.53 3.35 15.65
CA ARG A 103 -0.88 4.61 14.98
C ARG A 103 -0.55 5.83 15.83
N GLY A 104 -0.78 5.77 17.14
CA GLY A 104 -0.42 6.84 18.08
C GLY A 104 1.08 7.11 18.07
N ILE A 105 1.90 6.06 18.17
CA ILE A 105 3.36 6.15 18.12
C ILE A 105 3.82 6.77 16.80
N LEU A 106 3.31 6.28 15.67
CA LEU A 106 3.64 6.81 14.35
C LEU A 106 3.23 8.26 14.15
N ALA A 107 2.09 8.68 14.69
CA ALA A 107 1.63 10.06 14.57
C ALA A 107 2.62 11.08 15.17
N HIS A 108 3.40 10.68 16.17
CA HIS A 108 4.45 11.52 16.75
C HIS A 108 5.67 11.66 15.83
N ALA A 109 5.91 10.70 14.94
CA ALA A 109 7.00 10.78 13.96
C ALA A 109 6.64 11.60 12.71
N PHE A 110 5.34 11.86 12.47
CA PHE A 110 4.85 12.66 11.34
C PHE A 110 4.29 14.01 11.81
N THR A 111 5.18 14.90 12.23
CA THR A 111 4.77 16.22 12.69
C THR A 111 4.43 17.17 11.52
N PRO A 112 3.54 18.17 11.72
CA PRO A 112 3.26 19.18 10.69
C PRO A 112 4.52 19.90 10.18
N ARG A 113 5.50 20.15 11.07
CA ARG A 113 6.78 20.76 10.72
C ARG A 113 7.60 19.88 9.77
N MET A 114 7.67 18.57 10.05
CA MET A 114 8.37 17.64 9.19
C MET A 114 7.70 17.55 7.80
N ILE A 115 6.37 17.49 7.76
CA ILE A 115 5.61 17.45 6.50
C ILE A 115 5.83 18.73 5.69
N GLU A 116 5.82 19.90 6.31
CA GLU A 116 6.08 21.17 5.62
C GLU A 116 7.51 21.23 5.09
N GLY A 117 8.49 20.71 5.85
CA GLY A 117 9.88 20.60 5.39
C GLY A 117 10.05 19.72 4.16
N LEU A 118 9.18 18.73 3.96
CA LEU A 118 9.20 17.89 2.77
C LEU A 118 8.75 18.61 1.50
N ARG A 119 7.96 19.68 1.59
CA ARG A 119 7.41 20.40 0.42
C ARG A 119 8.53 20.90 -0.50
N GLU A 120 9.49 21.62 0.04
CA GLU A 120 10.61 22.14 -0.75
C GLU A 120 11.47 20.99 -1.29
N ARG A 121 11.69 19.95 -0.47
CA ARG A 121 12.45 18.78 -0.90
C ARG A 121 11.77 18.00 -2.02
N ILE A 122 10.45 17.81 -1.95
CA ILE A 122 9.66 17.17 -3.02
C ILE A 122 9.78 18.00 -4.31
N LYS A 123 9.70 19.31 -4.21
CA LYS A 123 9.84 20.21 -5.35
C LYS A 123 11.22 20.09 -6.00
N GLU A 124 12.29 20.15 -5.21
CA GLU A 124 13.68 19.98 -5.70
C GLU A 124 13.86 18.65 -6.45
N VAL A 125 13.43 17.53 -5.83
CA VAL A 125 13.54 16.20 -6.42
C VAL A 125 12.70 16.09 -7.69
N ALA A 126 11.50 16.67 -7.69
CA ALA A 126 10.63 16.67 -8.87
C ALA A 126 11.26 17.48 -10.02
N GLU A 127 11.75 18.69 -9.75
CA GLU A 127 12.43 19.54 -10.74
C GLU A 127 13.69 18.87 -11.29
N GLU A 128 14.52 18.27 -10.42
CA GLU A 128 15.72 17.51 -10.83
C GLU A 128 15.34 16.34 -11.73
N THR A 129 14.28 15.58 -11.36
CA THR A 129 13.87 14.40 -12.13
C THR A 129 13.26 14.82 -13.48
N VAL A 130 12.39 15.84 -13.48
CA VAL A 130 11.78 16.37 -14.71
C VAL A 130 12.84 16.94 -15.66
N SER A 131 13.88 17.59 -15.14
CA SER A 131 14.95 18.15 -15.98
C SER A 131 15.76 17.13 -16.77
N LYS A 132 15.67 15.85 -16.40
CA LYS A 132 16.36 14.73 -17.08
C LYS A 132 15.49 14.04 -18.12
N LEU A 133 14.19 14.38 -18.20
CA LEU A 133 13.28 13.78 -19.17
C LEU A 133 13.59 14.28 -20.58
N GLU A 134 13.51 13.35 -21.52
CA GLU A 134 13.66 13.60 -22.95
C GLU A 134 12.29 13.56 -23.66
N GLU A 135 12.24 13.90 -24.94
CA GLU A 135 11.01 13.93 -25.74
C GLU A 135 10.26 12.58 -25.75
N ARG A 136 10.98 11.46 -25.57
CA ARG A 136 10.44 10.10 -25.58
C ARG A 136 10.75 9.33 -24.30
N SER A 137 10.65 10.00 -23.18
CA SER A 137 10.83 9.37 -21.86
C SER A 137 9.66 8.47 -21.48
N ASP A 138 9.97 7.35 -20.79
CA ASP A 138 8.99 6.55 -20.06
C ASP A 138 8.71 7.22 -18.70
N LEU A 139 7.58 7.94 -18.61
CA LEU A 139 7.22 8.67 -17.39
C LEU A 139 7.12 7.76 -16.17
N ILE A 140 6.64 6.51 -16.34
CA ILE A 140 6.53 5.57 -15.22
C ILE A 140 7.91 5.21 -14.68
N ALA A 141 8.82 4.84 -15.57
CA ALA A 141 10.16 4.38 -15.19
C ALA A 141 11.08 5.54 -14.75
N GLU A 142 10.97 6.70 -15.39
CA GLU A 142 11.95 7.77 -15.27
C GLU A 142 11.52 8.89 -14.29
N LEU A 143 10.22 9.03 -14.02
CA LEU A 143 9.69 10.05 -13.10
C LEU A 143 8.83 9.46 -11.99
N LEU A 144 7.74 8.75 -12.34
CA LEU A 144 6.68 8.46 -11.40
C LEU A 144 7.03 7.34 -10.40
N THR A 145 7.97 6.45 -10.76
CA THR A 145 8.51 5.43 -9.84
C THR A 145 9.64 5.99 -8.97
N PRO A 146 10.69 6.63 -9.53
CA PRO A 146 11.81 7.07 -8.70
C PRO A 146 11.48 8.24 -7.76
N LEU A 147 10.58 9.16 -8.15
CA LEU A 147 10.25 10.33 -7.34
C LEU A 147 9.65 9.95 -5.96
N PRO A 148 8.54 9.19 -5.87
CA PRO A 148 8.02 8.78 -4.56
C PRO A 148 8.99 7.91 -3.77
N ALA A 149 9.72 7.01 -4.46
CA ALA A 149 10.69 6.13 -3.81
C ALA A 149 11.82 6.91 -3.16
N GLN A 150 12.35 7.95 -3.82
CA GLN A 150 13.39 8.80 -3.28
C GLN A 150 12.86 9.58 -2.05
N ILE A 151 11.68 10.21 -2.14
CA ILE A 151 11.12 10.97 -1.02
C ILE A 151 10.87 10.07 0.20
N VAL A 152 10.27 8.89 0.01
CA VAL A 152 10.02 7.97 1.13
C VAL A 152 11.32 7.36 1.66
N GLY A 153 12.29 7.07 0.79
CA GLY A 153 13.62 6.60 1.21
C GLY A 153 14.34 7.62 2.06
N GLU A 154 14.42 8.88 1.62
CA GLU A 154 15.01 9.99 2.39
C GLU A 154 14.27 10.22 3.71
N LEU A 155 12.94 10.10 3.72
CA LEU A 155 12.11 10.21 4.92
C LEU A 155 12.46 9.11 5.96
N LEU A 156 12.91 7.95 5.51
CA LEU A 156 13.38 6.86 6.35
C LEU A 156 14.90 6.92 6.62
N GLY A 157 15.59 7.95 6.13
CA GLY A 157 17.02 8.15 6.32
C GLY A 157 17.89 7.24 5.46
N SER A 158 17.39 6.78 4.32
CA SER A 158 18.17 6.05 3.31
C SER A 158 18.96 7.01 2.42
N SER A 159 20.08 6.56 1.88
CA SER A 159 20.82 7.31 0.86
C SER A 159 20.17 7.17 -0.52
N ARG A 160 20.53 8.06 -1.45
CA ARG A 160 20.01 8.02 -2.83
C ARG A 160 20.46 6.75 -3.57
N GLU A 161 21.63 6.23 -3.27
CA GLU A 161 22.20 5.01 -3.84
C GLU A 161 21.41 3.76 -3.45
N ASP A 162 20.70 3.79 -2.31
CA ASP A 162 19.92 2.66 -1.80
C ASP A 162 18.55 2.53 -2.49
N ILE A 163 18.05 3.62 -3.12
CA ILE A 163 16.68 3.69 -3.67
C ILE A 163 16.37 2.58 -4.68
N PRO A 164 17.25 2.23 -5.63
CA PRO A 164 16.98 1.13 -6.57
C PRO A 164 16.78 -0.23 -5.87
N HIS A 165 17.50 -0.48 -4.77
CA HIS A 165 17.32 -1.69 -3.97
C HIS A 165 15.98 -1.69 -3.23
N LEU A 166 15.63 -0.57 -2.62
CA LEU A 166 14.35 -0.38 -1.93
C LEU A 166 13.15 -0.59 -2.86
N ILE A 167 13.20 -0.02 -4.08
CA ILE A 167 12.19 -0.23 -5.13
C ILE A 167 12.05 -1.72 -5.46
N ARG A 168 13.16 -2.39 -5.72
CA ARG A 168 13.16 -3.82 -6.06
C ARG A 168 12.54 -4.68 -4.94
N TRP A 169 12.89 -4.42 -3.69
CA TRP A 169 12.33 -5.15 -2.54
C TRP A 169 10.83 -4.87 -2.36
N ALA A 170 10.43 -3.60 -2.47
CA ALA A 170 9.02 -3.20 -2.38
C ALA A 170 8.17 -3.86 -3.49
N HIS A 171 8.64 -3.84 -4.73
CA HIS A 171 7.96 -4.50 -5.85
C HIS A 171 7.77 -6.00 -5.62
N ALA A 172 8.76 -6.68 -5.04
CA ALA A 172 8.63 -8.10 -4.73
C ALA A 172 7.59 -8.37 -3.64
N ILE A 173 7.55 -7.53 -2.59
CA ILE A 173 6.60 -7.66 -1.49
C ILE A 173 5.16 -7.35 -1.98
N ASN A 174 4.97 -6.29 -2.76
CA ASN A 174 3.67 -5.94 -3.33
C ASN A 174 3.24 -6.88 -4.45
N GLY A 175 4.22 -7.41 -5.20
CA GLY A 175 4.02 -8.41 -6.25
C GLY A 175 3.60 -9.80 -5.74
N LEU A 176 3.44 -9.96 -4.43
CA LEU A 176 3.03 -11.20 -3.78
C LEU A 176 1.69 -11.74 -4.35
N TYR A 177 0.77 -10.84 -4.71
CA TYR A 177 -0.54 -11.22 -5.19
C TYR A 177 -0.56 -11.49 -6.69
N GLU A 178 -1.11 -12.63 -7.09
CA GLU A 178 -1.40 -12.95 -8.48
C GLU A 178 -2.79 -12.48 -8.93
N LYS A 179 -3.10 -12.76 -10.19
CA LYS A 179 -4.44 -12.58 -10.75
C LYS A 179 -5.48 -13.26 -9.85
N GLY A 180 -6.57 -12.56 -9.58
CA GLY A 180 -7.59 -13.05 -8.67
C GLY A 180 -7.23 -12.97 -7.18
N GLY A 181 -6.01 -12.44 -6.83
CA GLY A 181 -5.55 -12.26 -5.44
C GLY A 181 -5.10 -13.54 -4.76
N ARG A 182 -4.73 -14.55 -5.53
CA ARG A 182 -4.03 -15.73 -5.05
C ARG A 182 -2.55 -15.41 -4.88
N ILE A 183 -1.85 -16.25 -4.12
CA ILE A 183 -0.40 -16.20 -3.96
C ILE A 183 0.15 -17.50 -4.52
N SER A 184 1.17 -17.44 -5.39
CA SER A 184 1.93 -18.61 -5.79
C SER A 184 3.11 -18.85 -4.87
N GLU A 185 3.57 -20.09 -4.79
CA GLU A 185 4.74 -20.47 -4.00
C GLU A 185 5.99 -19.70 -4.45
N GLU A 186 6.23 -19.62 -5.77
CA GLU A 186 7.36 -18.88 -6.35
C GLU A 186 7.39 -17.42 -5.87
N LYS A 187 6.25 -16.72 -5.97
CA LYS A 187 6.15 -15.31 -5.52
C LYS A 187 6.30 -15.18 -4.02
N ALA A 188 5.73 -16.11 -3.24
CA ALA A 188 5.87 -16.09 -1.79
C ALA A 188 7.33 -16.25 -1.37
N LEU A 189 8.04 -17.21 -1.95
CA LEU A 189 9.47 -17.43 -1.66
C LEU A 189 10.35 -16.26 -2.11
N PHE A 190 10.04 -15.68 -3.27
CA PHE A 190 10.76 -14.49 -3.73
C PHE A 190 10.51 -13.29 -2.82
N ALA A 191 9.27 -13.04 -2.41
CA ALA A 191 8.92 -11.96 -1.49
C ALA A 191 9.54 -12.18 -0.10
N GLU A 192 9.60 -13.42 0.40
CA GLU A 192 10.27 -13.77 1.65
C GLU A 192 11.75 -13.36 1.63
N ALA A 193 12.46 -13.74 0.55
CA ALA A 193 13.88 -13.40 0.38
C ALA A 193 14.11 -11.88 0.29
N MET A 194 13.26 -11.17 -0.46
CA MET A 194 13.36 -9.71 -0.62
C MET A 194 12.99 -8.95 0.66
N LEU A 195 11.99 -9.44 1.39
CA LEU A 195 11.64 -8.91 2.71
C LEU A 195 12.80 -9.08 3.69
N GLY A 196 13.50 -10.22 3.65
CA GLY A 196 14.70 -10.46 4.45
C GLY A 196 15.79 -9.44 4.20
N GLN A 197 16.10 -9.18 2.93
CA GLN A 197 17.09 -8.16 2.55
C GLN A 197 16.69 -6.76 2.99
N MET A 198 15.41 -6.39 2.79
CA MET A 198 14.91 -5.07 3.19
C MET A 198 14.92 -4.89 4.71
N ARG A 199 14.55 -5.91 5.48
CA ARG A 199 14.62 -5.87 6.95
C ARG A 199 16.07 -5.77 7.46
N GLU A 200 17.02 -6.47 6.84
CA GLU A 200 18.44 -6.35 7.17
C GLU A 200 18.95 -4.91 6.92
N PHE A 201 18.59 -4.33 5.78
CA PHE A 201 18.93 -2.95 5.46
C PHE A 201 18.36 -1.96 6.47
N VAL A 202 17.04 -2.03 6.74
CA VAL A 202 16.39 -1.19 7.75
C VAL A 202 17.01 -1.41 9.14
N GLY A 203 17.36 -2.65 9.48
CA GLY A 203 18.06 -2.98 10.73
C GLY A 203 19.36 -2.23 10.90
N LYS A 204 20.16 -2.07 9.82
CA LYS A 204 21.39 -1.26 9.84
C LYS A 204 21.09 0.22 10.09
N LEU A 205 20.04 0.76 9.48
CA LEU A 205 19.59 2.15 9.74
C LEU A 205 19.20 2.34 11.20
N VAL A 206 18.38 1.44 11.74
CA VAL A 206 17.95 1.45 13.14
C VAL A 206 19.14 1.35 14.10
N ALA A 207 20.07 0.43 13.85
CA ALA A 207 21.26 0.26 14.68
C ALA A 207 22.13 1.53 14.72
N ALA A 208 22.29 2.20 13.57
CA ALA A 208 23.03 3.46 13.50
C ALA A 208 22.36 4.56 14.33
N ARG A 209 21.00 4.70 14.31
CA ARG A 209 20.26 5.67 15.12
C ARG A 209 20.33 5.36 16.61
N LYS A 210 20.21 4.08 17.00
CA LYS A 210 20.38 3.64 18.39
C LYS A 210 21.78 3.97 18.92
N GLU A 211 22.81 3.87 18.09
CA GLU A 211 24.17 4.26 18.49
C GLU A 211 24.30 5.77 18.68
N LEU A 212 23.72 6.59 17.81
CA LEU A 212 23.64 8.04 18.00
C LEU A 212 22.87 8.40 19.27
N GLN A 213 21.77 7.72 19.56
CA GLN A 213 20.99 7.91 20.80
C GLN A 213 21.81 7.64 22.04
N LYS A 214 22.55 6.52 22.09
CA LYS A 214 23.46 6.21 23.22
C LYS A 214 24.52 7.27 23.46
N ARG A 215 24.96 7.92 22.39
CA ARG A 215 25.96 9.00 22.45
C ARG A 215 25.35 10.38 22.72
N GLY A 216 24.02 10.48 22.88
CA GLY A 216 23.32 11.75 23.07
C GLY A 216 23.33 12.68 21.84
N LEU A 217 23.51 12.11 20.64
CA LEU A 217 23.62 12.85 19.38
C LEU A 217 22.39 12.74 18.51
N LEU A 218 21.38 11.94 18.89
CA LEU A 218 20.12 11.79 18.17
C LEU A 218 19.13 12.85 18.66
N THR A 219 18.61 13.69 17.76
CA THR A 219 17.56 14.68 18.09
C THR A 219 16.16 14.12 17.90
N GLY A 220 15.99 13.13 17.00
CA GLY A 220 14.72 12.58 16.56
C GLY A 220 14.03 13.42 15.47
N GLU A 221 14.69 14.45 14.95
CA GLU A 221 14.18 15.32 13.87
C GLU A 221 14.84 15.00 12.51
N GLU A 222 15.82 14.09 12.47
CA GLU A 222 16.61 13.80 11.27
C GLU A 222 15.81 13.05 10.21
N ASP A 223 15.06 12.02 10.64
CA ASP A 223 14.22 11.16 9.81
C ASP A 223 13.19 10.41 10.67
N VAL A 224 12.26 9.69 10.04
CA VAL A 224 11.20 8.94 10.75
C VAL A 224 11.78 7.83 11.63
N ILE A 225 12.83 7.13 11.20
CA ILE A 225 13.48 6.10 12.04
C ILE A 225 14.12 6.75 13.26
N SER A 226 14.75 7.91 13.11
CA SER A 226 15.30 8.70 14.21
C SER A 226 14.21 9.10 15.22
N ALA A 227 13.08 9.60 14.74
CA ALA A 227 11.94 9.97 15.58
C ALA A 227 11.36 8.77 16.34
N LEU A 228 11.28 7.61 15.70
CA LEU A 228 10.79 6.38 16.34
C LEU A 228 11.79 5.81 17.36
N VAL A 229 13.08 5.84 17.06
CA VAL A 229 14.15 5.39 17.99
C VAL A 229 14.21 6.33 19.22
N ALA A 230 14.03 7.64 19.04
CA ALA A 230 14.07 8.63 20.12
C ALA A 230 12.98 8.40 21.18
N GLN A 231 11.88 7.72 20.86
CA GLN A 231 10.80 7.40 21.82
C GLN A 231 11.22 6.36 22.88
N GLY A 232 12.33 5.63 22.66
CA GLY A 232 12.88 4.69 23.63
C GLY A 232 11.93 3.54 23.98
N ASP A 233 11.86 3.18 25.27
CA ASP A 233 11.08 2.03 25.77
C ASP A 233 9.55 2.23 25.67
N GLU A 234 9.07 3.45 25.54
CA GLU A 234 7.65 3.78 25.31
C GLU A 234 7.24 3.63 23.84
N GLY A 235 8.21 3.43 22.95
CA GLY A 235 8.04 3.36 21.51
C GLY A 235 7.68 1.96 21.00
N LEU A 236 8.14 1.70 19.79
CA LEU A 236 7.99 0.39 19.13
C LEU A 236 9.05 -0.60 19.64
N THR A 237 8.69 -1.86 19.77
CA THR A 237 9.67 -2.93 19.86
C THR A 237 10.54 -2.93 18.59
N GLU A 238 11.72 -3.56 18.65
CA GLU A 238 12.61 -3.60 17.49
C GLU A 238 11.94 -4.24 16.27
N ASP A 239 11.21 -5.32 16.47
CA ASP A 239 10.46 -5.98 15.41
C ASP A 239 9.34 -5.14 14.82
N GLU A 240 8.62 -4.39 15.65
CA GLU A 240 7.60 -3.46 15.22
C GLU A 240 8.21 -2.29 14.45
N LEU A 241 9.35 -1.78 14.90
CA LEU A 241 10.08 -0.72 14.23
C LEU A 241 10.52 -1.15 12.82
N LEU A 242 11.14 -2.34 12.69
CA LEU A 242 11.54 -2.90 11.41
C LEU A 242 10.32 -3.12 10.50
N SER A 243 9.25 -3.72 11.01
CA SER A 243 8.04 -3.97 10.23
C SER A 243 7.35 -2.67 9.81
N THR A 244 7.37 -1.66 10.68
CA THR A 244 6.80 -0.33 10.40
C THR A 244 7.58 0.40 9.31
N ALA A 245 8.91 0.45 9.40
CA ALA A 245 9.75 1.12 8.40
C ALA A 245 9.62 0.47 7.02
N VAL A 246 9.63 -0.88 6.95
CA VAL A 246 9.36 -1.62 5.71
C VAL A 246 7.98 -1.27 5.16
N THR A 247 6.94 -1.31 6.00
CA THR A 247 5.56 -1.00 5.57
C THR A 247 5.42 0.43 5.08
N LEU A 248 6.08 1.41 5.73
CA LEU A 248 6.04 2.81 5.32
C LEU A 248 6.64 3.00 3.92
N PHE A 249 7.79 2.36 3.63
CA PHE A 249 8.37 2.45 2.29
C PHE A 249 7.46 1.80 1.25
N VAL A 250 7.03 0.55 1.49
CA VAL A 250 6.19 -0.21 0.57
C VAL A 250 4.87 0.51 0.28
N ALA A 251 4.21 1.05 1.32
CA ALA A 251 2.93 1.74 1.18
C ALA A 251 3.07 3.15 0.56
N GLY A 252 4.12 3.89 0.89
CA GLY A 252 4.30 5.27 0.42
C GLY A 252 4.82 5.38 -1.02
N HIS A 253 5.55 4.38 -1.49
CA HIS A 253 6.15 4.39 -2.82
C HIS A 253 5.14 4.01 -3.91
N GLU A 254 4.67 2.76 -3.96
CA GLU A 254 3.87 2.26 -5.10
C GLU A 254 2.49 2.90 -5.21
N THR A 255 1.84 3.19 -4.10
CA THR A 255 0.51 3.82 -4.14
C THR A 255 0.56 5.20 -4.79
N THR A 256 1.61 5.97 -4.49
CA THR A 256 1.84 7.29 -5.09
C THR A 256 2.22 7.17 -6.57
N THR A 257 3.10 6.22 -6.91
CA THR A 257 3.45 5.90 -8.31
C THR A 257 2.21 5.59 -9.14
N HIS A 258 1.33 4.72 -8.63
CA HIS A 258 0.12 4.32 -9.35
C HIS A 258 -0.90 5.46 -9.45
N LEU A 259 -1.08 6.26 -8.39
CA LEU A 259 -1.95 7.42 -8.43
C LEU A 259 -1.52 8.42 -9.50
N LEU A 260 -0.23 8.75 -9.52
CA LEU A 260 0.33 9.65 -10.52
C LEU A 260 0.24 9.04 -11.93
N GLY A 261 0.54 7.75 -12.08
CA GLY A 261 0.46 7.05 -13.37
C GLY A 261 -0.95 7.04 -13.95
N ASN A 262 -1.94 6.64 -13.18
CA ASN A 262 -3.35 6.64 -13.57
C ASN A 262 -3.83 8.05 -13.89
N GLY A 263 -3.48 9.01 -13.03
CA GLY A 263 -3.85 10.41 -13.21
C GLY A 263 -3.25 11.01 -14.48
N TRP A 264 -1.96 10.83 -14.72
CA TRP A 264 -1.34 11.30 -15.95
C TRP A 264 -1.90 10.60 -17.18
N PHE A 265 -2.15 9.29 -17.14
CA PHE A 265 -2.79 8.57 -18.23
C PHE A 265 -4.17 9.16 -18.58
N ALA A 266 -4.98 9.50 -17.58
CA ALA A 266 -6.26 10.13 -17.78
C ALA A 266 -6.15 11.57 -18.32
N LEU A 267 -5.18 12.35 -17.83
CA LEU A 267 -4.93 13.72 -18.25
C LEU A 267 -4.40 13.82 -19.68
N LEU A 268 -3.52 12.92 -20.10
CA LEU A 268 -2.99 12.89 -21.46
C LEU A 268 -4.07 12.64 -22.53
N GLN A 269 -5.21 12.04 -22.12
CA GLN A 269 -6.38 11.88 -22.97
C GLN A 269 -7.29 13.13 -22.98
N ARG A 270 -6.99 14.15 -22.15
CA ARG A 270 -7.77 15.38 -21.96
C ARG A 270 -6.85 16.60 -21.86
N PRO A 271 -6.14 16.95 -22.95
CA PRO A 271 -5.14 18.02 -22.95
C PRO A 271 -5.72 19.39 -22.51
N GLU A 272 -7.00 19.61 -22.73
CA GLU A 272 -7.72 20.82 -22.28
C GLU A 272 -7.69 21.00 -20.75
N ILE A 273 -7.67 19.90 -19.96
CA ILE A 273 -7.56 19.96 -18.51
C ILE A 273 -6.14 20.35 -18.10
N ILE A 274 -5.13 19.81 -18.78
CA ILE A 274 -3.74 20.19 -18.57
C ILE A 274 -3.54 21.69 -18.84
N ASP A 275 -4.09 22.20 -19.91
CA ASP A 275 -4.00 23.63 -20.26
C ASP A 275 -4.73 24.52 -19.24
N GLN A 276 -5.89 24.09 -18.75
CA GLN A 276 -6.58 24.77 -17.64
C GLN A 276 -5.70 24.82 -16.37
N ALA A 277 -5.10 23.71 -15.98
CA ALA A 277 -4.23 23.65 -14.80
C ALA A 277 -2.97 24.52 -14.95
N ARG A 278 -2.40 24.64 -16.15
CA ARG A 278 -1.27 25.56 -16.46
C ARG A 278 -1.64 27.02 -16.25
N HIS A 279 -2.82 27.43 -16.70
CA HIS A 279 -3.29 28.81 -16.60
C HIS A 279 -3.91 29.15 -15.24
N ARG A 280 -4.31 28.11 -14.48
CA ARG A 280 -4.98 28.23 -13.19
C ARG A 280 -4.39 27.26 -12.17
N PRO A 281 -3.19 27.54 -11.65
CA PRO A 281 -2.49 26.65 -10.70
C PRO A 281 -3.28 26.34 -9.42
N GLU A 282 -4.22 27.20 -9.02
CA GLU A 282 -5.13 26.98 -7.91
C GLU A 282 -6.04 25.73 -8.07
N LEU A 283 -6.20 25.24 -9.29
CA LEU A 283 -6.98 24.03 -9.58
C LEU A 283 -6.18 22.74 -9.31
N ILE A 284 -4.85 22.80 -9.18
CA ILE A 284 -4.00 21.61 -9.06
C ILE A 284 -4.40 20.76 -7.85
N ALA A 285 -4.68 21.40 -6.70
CA ALA A 285 -5.10 20.65 -5.52
C ALA A 285 -6.39 19.84 -5.76
N ASN A 286 -7.40 20.46 -6.36
CA ASN A 286 -8.65 19.77 -6.72
C ASN A 286 -8.44 18.70 -7.79
N LEU A 287 -7.52 18.94 -8.73
CA LEU A 287 -7.16 17.96 -9.76
C LEU A 287 -6.54 16.69 -9.15
N VAL A 288 -5.66 16.83 -8.15
CA VAL A 288 -5.07 15.69 -7.44
C VAL A 288 -6.15 14.88 -6.71
N GLU A 289 -7.10 15.54 -6.03
CA GLU A 289 -8.24 14.86 -5.41
C GLU A 289 -9.12 14.12 -6.44
N GLU A 290 -9.34 14.75 -7.60
CA GLU A 290 -10.10 14.12 -8.68
C GLU A 290 -9.34 12.95 -9.31
N MET A 291 -8.03 12.99 -9.45
CA MET A 291 -7.22 11.85 -9.88
C MET A 291 -7.42 10.67 -8.91
N ALA A 292 -7.37 10.92 -7.60
CA ALA A 292 -7.57 9.88 -6.59
C ALA A 292 -9.00 9.29 -6.61
N ARG A 293 -10.01 10.10 -6.93
CA ARG A 293 -11.40 9.67 -7.06
C ARG A 293 -11.66 8.91 -8.36
N PHE A 294 -11.12 9.39 -9.47
CA PHE A 294 -11.41 8.90 -10.82
C PHE A 294 -10.86 7.51 -11.08
N ASP A 295 -9.58 7.31 -10.75
CA ASP A 295 -8.90 6.02 -10.91
C ASP A 295 -7.80 5.88 -9.84
N GLY A 296 -8.24 5.62 -8.61
CA GLY A 296 -7.38 5.55 -7.44
C GLY A 296 -6.39 4.39 -7.49
N SER A 297 -5.26 4.56 -6.84
CA SER A 297 -4.16 3.57 -6.80
C SER A 297 -4.49 2.28 -6.03
N VAL A 298 -5.49 2.31 -5.15
CA VAL A 298 -5.90 1.17 -4.33
C VAL A 298 -7.34 0.79 -4.63
N PRO A 299 -7.59 0.07 -5.74
CA PRO A 299 -8.96 -0.21 -6.18
C PRO A 299 -9.69 -1.25 -5.31
N ARG A 300 -9.01 -1.86 -4.34
CA ARG A 300 -9.58 -2.95 -3.53
C ARG A 300 -9.03 -2.94 -2.13
N SER A 301 -9.89 -3.16 -1.15
CA SER A 301 -9.51 -3.40 0.24
C SER A 301 -10.12 -4.72 0.72
N TRP A 302 -9.49 -5.34 1.70
CA TRP A 302 -9.87 -6.66 2.20
C TRP A 302 -10.24 -6.58 3.66
N ARG A 303 -11.24 -7.36 4.06
CA ARG A 303 -11.61 -7.58 5.47
C ARG A 303 -11.98 -9.03 5.70
N ILE A 304 -11.81 -9.48 6.93
CA ILE A 304 -12.28 -10.78 7.42
C ILE A 304 -13.40 -10.52 8.42
N ALA A 305 -14.53 -11.20 8.26
CA ALA A 305 -15.62 -11.12 9.21
C ALA A 305 -15.20 -11.79 10.54
N LYS A 306 -15.32 -11.08 11.67
CA LYS A 306 -15.02 -11.61 13.01
C LYS A 306 -16.17 -12.41 13.59
N ARG A 307 -17.37 -12.21 13.10
CA ARG A 307 -18.64 -12.87 13.52
C ARG A 307 -19.56 -13.02 12.32
N ASP A 308 -20.56 -13.88 12.46
CA ASP A 308 -21.65 -13.96 11.48
C ASP A 308 -22.32 -12.61 11.36
N THR A 309 -22.54 -12.17 10.14
CA THR A 309 -23.10 -10.85 9.82
C THR A 309 -23.89 -10.89 8.52
N GLU A 310 -24.70 -9.85 8.30
CA GLU A 310 -25.45 -9.68 7.07
C GLU A 310 -25.09 -8.36 6.39
N ILE A 311 -24.86 -8.40 5.07
CA ILE A 311 -24.64 -7.21 4.25
C ILE A 311 -25.59 -7.27 3.04
N SER A 312 -26.50 -6.30 2.94
CA SER A 312 -27.48 -6.22 1.82
C SER A 312 -28.21 -7.54 1.53
N GLY A 313 -28.60 -8.27 2.59
CA GLY A 313 -29.31 -9.55 2.51
C GLY A 313 -28.41 -10.78 2.35
N ALA A 314 -27.10 -10.61 2.17
CA ALA A 314 -26.15 -11.72 2.07
C ALA A 314 -25.64 -12.12 3.48
N GLN A 315 -25.73 -13.40 3.80
CA GLN A 315 -25.24 -13.96 5.08
C GLN A 315 -23.75 -14.29 4.96
N ILE A 316 -22.92 -13.57 5.70
CA ILE A 316 -21.46 -13.73 5.73
C ILE A 316 -21.07 -14.39 7.05
N LYS A 317 -20.32 -15.48 6.98
CA LYS A 317 -19.90 -16.23 8.17
C LYS A 317 -18.60 -15.70 8.77
N ALA A 318 -18.45 -15.89 10.08
CA ALA A 318 -17.21 -15.62 10.76
C ALA A 318 -16.03 -16.33 10.08
N GLY A 319 -14.91 -15.64 9.88
CA GLY A 319 -13.73 -16.14 9.19
C GLY A 319 -13.75 -15.98 7.67
N GLU A 320 -14.91 -15.67 7.07
CA GLU A 320 -14.94 -15.41 5.63
C GLU A 320 -14.25 -14.09 5.27
N ILE A 321 -13.51 -14.12 4.16
CA ILE A 321 -12.80 -12.96 3.63
C ILE A 321 -13.63 -12.30 2.53
N GLY A 322 -13.66 -10.98 2.53
CA GLY A 322 -14.31 -10.19 1.49
C GLY A 322 -13.39 -9.12 0.91
N ARG A 323 -13.66 -8.77 -0.35
CA ARG A 323 -13.03 -7.67 -1.08
C ARG A 323 -14.05 -6.57 -1.26
N ALA A 324 -13.77 -5.42 -0.67
CA ALA A 324 -14.46 -4.19 -0.99
C ALA A 324 -13.76 -3.55 -2.21
N HIS A 325 -14.49 -3.33 -3.28
CA HIS A 325 -14.03 -2.55 -4.43
C HIS A 325 -14.33 -1.09 -4.16
N VAL A 326 -13.28 -0.30 -3.98
CA VAL A 326 -13.32 1.12 -3.61
C VAL A 326 -13.33 1.96 -4.87
#